data_6aa675922ca754a317824551f887f080
#
_entry.id   6aa675922ca754a317824551f887f080
#
_cell.length_a   1.000
_cell.length_b   1.000
_cell.length_c   1.000
_cell.angle_alpha   90.00
_cell.angle_beta   90.00
_cell.angle_gamma   90.00
#
_symmetry.space_group_name_H-M   'P 1'
#
loop_
_entity.id
_entity.type
_entity.pdbx_description
1 polymer ?
#
loop_
_entity_poly.entity_id
_entity_poly.type
_entity_poly.pdbx_seq_one_letter_code
_entity_poly.pdbx_strand_id
1 'polypeptide(L)'
;MAEREQIRKQLAKDNIEFLLAQFVDIHGAAKVKMVPVDALDAMIDAGAGFAGAAVWGAGQGPHSHDMLARIDLQSYTPLPWMPNTARFASDLFVDGESYPFCPRTNLKRVLSEVRDAGYIFNVGMEPEHFLVTRSEDGTIAPWNPDRVDQLAKPCYDFKSMAPAMSYLQDLTTSLNHLGWGVYQTDHEDANGQYEINFDFTDALTTADRVTFFKMATSQIAKKYGAIATHMAKPFADQTGSGLHVHFHLADVETGEGVFEDHSDSRGLGCSEIAYHFLGGVLQHARALCAVTSPTVNCYKRLKLGTGLTSNRSGFTWTPAFVSYGDNNRTQMIRTAGPGHFEDRTVSAGCNPYLGLAAYVAAGMDGIARKLDPGEPNLGNMYARSLEEIYASGTEILPQSLAEAIDELEKDEIVRDALGVIADEFITLKKQEWETYLGQVSAWEVDQYLTFF
;
A
#
# COMPACT_ATOMS: atom_id res chain seq x y z
N MET A 1 -21.31 -26.22 -2.38
CA MET A 1 -20.92 -27.59 -1.98
C MET A 1 -19.62 -28.03 -2.64
N ALA A 2 -19.46 -27.87 -3.97
CA ALA A 2 -18.23 -28.27 -4.67
C ALA A 2 -16.96 -27.55 -4.15
N GLU A 3 -17.02 -26.27 -3.91
CA GLU A 3 -15.92 -25.45 -3.42
C GLU A 3 -15.49 -25.86 -1.99
N ARG A 4 -16.43 -26.11 -1.08
CA ARG A 4 -16.13 -26.63 0.26
C ARG A 4 -15.39 -27.96 0.21
N GLU A 5 -15.82 -28.86 -0.63
CA GLU A 5 -15.19 -30.16 -0.77
C GLU A 5 -13.79 -30.03 -1.38
N GLN A 6 -13.60 -29.11 -2.31
CA GLN A 6 -12.30 -28.81 -2.89
C GLN A 6 -11.32 -28.27 -1.86
N ILE A 7 -11.76 -27.28 -1.05
CA ILE A 7 -10.88 -26.71 0.01
C ILE A 7 -10.54 -27.76 1.07
N ARG A 8 -11.48 -28.63 1.48
CA ARG A 8 -11.19 -29.74 2.40
C ARG A 8 -10.10 -30.64 1.89
N LYS A 9 -10.15 -31.03 0.59
CA LYS A 9 -9.11 -31.84 -0.04
C LYS A 9 -7.78 -31.13 -0.08
N GLN A 10 -7.77 -29.82 -0.35
CA GLN A 10 -6.56 -29.01 -0.35
C GLN A 10 -5.94 -28.92 1.06
N LEU A 11 -6.74 -28.64 2.08
CA LEU A 11 -6.29 -28.59 3.48
C LEU A 11 -5.68 -29.92 3.94
N ALA A 12 -6.33 -31.04 3.60
CA ALA A 12 -5.82 -32.37 3.90
C ALA A 12 -4.52 -32.69 3.17
N LYS A 13 -4.42 -32.32 1.88
CA LYS A 13 -3.20 -32.49 1.07
C LYS A 13 -2.02 -31.72 1.64
N ASP A 14 -2.27 -30.50 2.12
CA ASP A 14 -1.24 -29.60 2.63
C ASP A 14 -0.99 -29.83 4.15
N ASN A 15 -1.64 -30.83 4.76
CA ASN A 15 -1.55 -31.17 6.19
C ASN A 15 -1.87 -29.98 7.10
N ILE A 16 -2.89 -29.20 6.78
CA ILE A 16 -3.31 -28.04 7.57
C ILE A 16 -4.11 -28.49 8.78
N GLU A 17 -3.70 -28.03 9.95
CA GLU A 17 -4.35 -28.28 11.25
C GLU A 17 -5.02 -27.02 11.82
N PHE A 18 -4.52 -25.83 11.45
CA PHE A 18 -5.00 -24.55 11.94
C PHE A 18 -5.33 -23.59 10.80
N LEU A 19 -6.42 -22.85 10.99
CA LEU A 19 -6.90 -21.86 10.05
C LEU A 19 -6.87 -20.47 10.70
N LEU A 20 -6.39 -19.48 9.97
CA LEU A 20 -6.45 -18.07 10.36
C LEU A 20 -7.53 -17.36 9.54
N ALA A 21 -8.61 -16.90 10.20
CA ALA A 21 -9.49 -15.89 9.62
C ALA A 21 -8.79 -14.54 9.72
N GLN A 22 -8.20 -14.07 8.62
CA GLN A 22 -7.44 -12.83 8.59
C GLN A 22 -8.31 -11.71 8.01
N PHE A 23 -8.43 -10.61 8.73
CA PHE A 23 -9.03 -9.37 8.30
C PHE A 23 -8.07 -8.20 8.58
N VAL A 24 -8.45 -6.98 8.26
CA VAL A 24 -7.64 -5.78 8.55
C VAL A 24 -8.47 -4.77 9.34
N ASP A 25 -7.78 -3.96 10.14
CA ASP A 25 -8.35 -2.74 10.69
C ASP A 25 -8.31 -1.58 9.65
N ILE A 26 -8.77 -0.41 10.03
CA ILE A 26 -8.78 0.77 9.16
C ILE A 26 -7.38 1.21 8.71
N HIS A 27 -6.35 0.86 9.46
CA HIS A 27 -4.94 1.15 9.11
C HIS A 27 -4.33 0.13 8.15
N GLY A 28 -5.05 -0.95 7.83
CA GLY A 28 -4.54 -2.07 7.02
C GLY A 28 -3.67 -3.06 7.82
N ALA A 29 -3.67 -2.97 9.15
CA ALA A 29 -2.95 -3.92 9.98
C ALA A 29 -3.70 -5.24 10.06
N ALA A 30 -3.01 -6.34 9.75
CA ALA A 30 -3.59 -7.68 9.78
C ALA A 30 -4.00 -8.09 11.19
N LYS A 31 -5.25 -8.53 11.33
CA LYS A 31 -5.84 -9.14 12.52
C LYS A 31 -6.20 -10.57 12.19
N VAL A 32 -6.09 -11.47 13.15
CA VAL A 32 -6.39 -12.89 12.93
C VAL A 32 -7.19 -13.50 14.08
N LYS A 33 -8.07 -14.42 13.72
CA LYS A 33 -8.63 -15.39 14.64
C LYS A 33 -8.15 -16.77 14.20
N MET A 34 -7.51 -17.50 15.10
CA MET A 34 -7.04 -18.86 14.82
C MET A 34 -8.05 -19.89 15.32
N VAL A 35 -8.38 -20.84 14.48
CA VAL A 35 -9.26 -21.96 14.80
C VAL A 35 -8.66 -23.27 14.32
N PRO A 36 -9.00 -24.43 14.94
CA PRO A 36 -8.62 -25.73 14.41
C PRO A 36 -9.34 -26.02 13.08
N VAL A 37 -8.74 -26.83 12.23
CA VAL A 37 -9.30 -27.18 10.90
C VAL A 37 -10.69 -27.83 11.00
N ASP A 38 -10.99 -28.54 12.10
CA ASP A 38 -12.30 -29.14 12.35
C ASP A 38 -13.43 -28.10 12.44
N ALA A 39 -13.11 -26.86 12.73
CA ALA A 39 -14.08 -25.74 12.73
C ALA A 39 -14.31 -25.08 11.36
N LEU A 40 -13.76 -25.65 10.27
CA LEU A 40 -13.87 -25.07 8.92
C LEU A 40 -15.31 -24.73 8.53
N ASP A 41 -16.27 -25.62 8.78
CA ASP A 41 -17.66 -25.36 8.39
C ASP A 41 -18.24 -24.16 9.14
N ALA A 42 -17.99 -24.06 10.43
CA ALA A 42 -18.41 -22.91 11.21
C ALA A 42 -17.78 -21.60 10.71
N MET A 43 -16.52 -21.64 10.28
CA MET A 43 -15.86 -20.46 9.68
C MET A 43 -16.46 -20.06 8.32
N ILE A 44 -16.90 -21.04 7.52
CA ILE A 44 -17.53 -20.78 6.23
C ILE A 44 -18.95 -20.22 6.43
N ASP A 45 -19.74 -20.83 7.34
CA ASP A 45 -21.16 -20.52 7.50
C ASP A 45 -21.39 -19.26 8.37
N ALA A 46 -20.73 -19.18 9.51
CA ALA A 46 -20.88 -18.08 10.45
C ALA A 46 -19.70 -17.11 10.46
N GLY A 47 -18.47 -17.65 10.44
CA GLY A 47 -17.25 -16.88 10.65
C GLY A 47 -16.72 -17.00 12.08
N ALA A 48 -15.50 -16.46 12.31
CA ALA A 48 -14.86 -16.42 13.63
C ALA A 48 -15.25 -15.13 14.38
N GLY A 49 -15.87 -15.26 15.56
CA GLY A 49 -16.42 -14.16 16.35
C GLY A 49 -15.38 -13.36 17.12
N PHE A 50 -15.59 -12.04 17.22
CA PHE A 50 -14.79 -11.12 18.03
C PHE A 50 -15.55 -9.82 18.35
N ALA A 51 -15.09 -9.08 19.37
CA ALA A 51 -15.63 -7.76 19.71
C ALA A 51 -15.02 -6.71 18.76
N GLY A 52 -15.81 -6.11 17.88
CA GLY A 52 -15.35 -5.09 16.93
C GLY A 52 -14.85 -3.82 17.62
N ALA A 53 -15.36 -3.49 18.81
CA ALA A 53 -14.87 -2.38 19.62
C ALA A 53 -13.36 -2.47 19.99
N ALA A 54 -12.77 -3.66 19.89
CA ALA A 54 -11.33 -3.87 20.12
C ALA A 54 -10.49 -3.62 18.85
N VAL A 55 -11.10 -3.26 17.73
CA VAL A 55 -10.45 -3.08 16.43
C VAL A 55 -10.56 -1.62 16.00
N TRP A 56 -9.45 -1.02 15.63
CA TRP A 56 -9.41 0.37 15.16
C TRP A 56 -10.29 0.58 13.92
N GLY A 57 -11.15 1.60 13.97
CA GLY A 57 -12.00 1.99 12.85
C GLY A 57 -13.10 1.01 12.51
N ALA A 58 -13.45 0.11 13.44
CA ALA A 58 -14.58 -0.80 13.24
C ALA A 58 -15.95 -0.15 13.44
N GLY A 59 -16.02 1.12 13.85
CA GLY A 59 -17.28 1.84 14.06
C GLY A 59 -18.19 1.24 15.13
N GLN A 60 -17.65 0.46 16.08
CA GLN A 60 -18.39 -0.23 17.12
C GLN A 60 -17.98 0.22 18.52
N GLY A 61 -18.97 0.24 19.44
CA GLY A 61 -18.77 0.41 20.88
C GLY A 61 -18.86 -0.92 21.65
N PRO A 62 -18.55 -0.90 22.96
CA PRO A 62 -18.58 -2.11 23.80
C PRO A 62 -19.98 -2.76 23.94
N HIS A 63 -21.03 -2.04 23.56
CA HIS A 63 -22.43 -2.49 23.60
C HIS A 63 -22.91 -3.07 22.26
N SER A 64 -22.05 -3.04 21.22
CA SER A 64 -22.39 -3.56 19.89
C SER A 64 -22.38 -5.09 19.88
N HIS A 65 -23.12 -5.68 18.94
CA HIS A 65 -23.12 -7.12 18.71
C HIS A 65 -21.75 -7.59 18.21
N ASP A 66 -21.44 -8.86 18.45
CA ASP A 66 -20.19 -9.47 17.98
C ASP A 66 -20.05 -9.38 16.46
N MET A 67 -18.83 -9.13 16.04
CA MET A 67 -18.43 -9.15 14.64
C MET A 67 -17.92 -10.53 14.27
N LEU A 68 -18.22 -10.98 13.06
CA LEU A 68 -17.85 -12.29 12.53
C LEU A 68 -16.91 -12.09 11.33
N ALA A 69 -15.71 -12.68 11.40
CA ALA A 69 -14.79 -12.76 10.27
C ALA A 69 -15.11 -14.04 9.46
N ARG A 70 -15.80 -13.90 8.34
CA ARG A 70 -16.17 -15.00 7.43
C ARG A 70 -15.11 -15.16 6.37
N ILE A 71 -14.56 -16.36 6.22
CA ILE A 71 -13.46 -16.64 5.32
C ILE A 71 -13.92 -16.64 3.85
N ASP A 72 -13.07 -16.08 2.98
CA ASP A 72 -13.18 -16.19 1.53
C ASP A 72 -12.35 -17.39 1.05
N LEU A 73 -13.01 -18.44 0.55
CA LEU A 73 -12.34 -19.69 0.16
C LEU A 73 -11.35 -19.53 -0.98
N GLN A 74 -11.54 -18.51 -1.86
CA GLN A 74 -10.63 -18.23 -2.96
C GLN A 74 -9.29 -17.65 -2.48
N SER A 75 -9.24 -17.13 -1.26
CA SER A 75 -8.05 -16.51 -0.67
C SER A 75 -7.16 -17.49 0.11
N TYR A 76 -7.38 -18.80 0.00
CA TYR A 76 -6.56 -19.82 0.65
C TYR A 76 -5.06 -19.57 0.45
N THR A 77 -4.33 -19.48 1.55
CA THR A 77 -2.88 -19.24 1.53
C THR A 77 -2.21 -20.01 2.67
N PRO A 78 -1.48 -21.11 2.41
CA PRO A 78 -0.68 -21.76 3.43
C PRO A 78 0.46 -20.85 3.87
N LEU A 79 0.87 -20.95 5.13
CA LEU A 79 1.95 -20.13 5.69
C LEU A 79 3.30 -20.86 5.54
N PRO A 80 4.20 -20.43 4.61
CA PRO A 80 5.47 -21.15 4.40
C PRO A 80 6.38 -21.21 5.63
N TRP A 81 6.27 -20.21 6.52
CA TRP A 81 7.04 -20.14 7.77
C TRP A 81 6.38 -20.88 8.96
N MET A 82 5.16 -21.36 8.80
CA MET A 82 4.39 -22.07 9.80
C MET A 82 3.63 -23.24 9.14
N PRO A 83 4.34 -24.35 8.82
CA PRO A 83 3.72 -25.54 8.26
C PRO A 83 2.51 -25.95 9.11
N ASN A 84 1.52 -26.60 8.58
CA ASN A 84 0.25 -26.95 9.20
C ASN A 84 -0.73 -25.78 9.47
N THR A 85 -0.41 -24.57 9.06
CA THR A 85 -1.29 -23.40 9.23
C THR A 85 -1.57 -22.73 7.87
N ALA A 86 -2.81 -22.39 7.62
CA ALA A 86 -3.20 -21.57 6.46
C ALA A 86 -4.03 -20.37 6.89
N ARG A 87 -3.96 -19.30 6.10
CA ARG A 87 -4.83 -18.14 6.26
C ARG A 87 -5.86 -18.08 5.15
N PHE A 88 -6.99 -17.47 5.47
CA PHE A 88 -7.96 -16.95 4.52
C PHE A 88 -8.18 -15.48 4.79
N ALA A 89 -8.19 -14.65 3.74
CA ALA A 89 -8.74 -13.31 3.85
C ALA A 89 -10.23 -13.40 4.18
N SER A 90 -10.71 -12.51 5.04
CA SER A 90 -12.07 -12.60 5.57
C SER A 90 -12.80 -11.28 5.39
N ASP A 91 -14.08 -11.39 5.08
CA ASP A 91 -15.01 -10.28 5.12
C ASP A 91 -15.70 -10.23 6.49
N LEU A 92 -16.09 -9.03 6.93
CA LEU A 92 -16.71 -8.84 8.23
C LEU A 92 -18.24 -8.79 8.13
N PHE A 93 -18.90 -9.40 9.12
CA PHE A 93 -20.36 -9.47 9.22
C PHE A 93 -20.80 -9.14 10.64
N VAL A 94 -22.00 -8.52 10.76
CA VAL A 94 -22.72 -8.30 12.01
C VAL A 94 -24.17 -8.68 11.77
N ASP A 95 -24.78 -9.45 12.66
CA ASP A 95 -26.16 -9.92 12.58
C ASP A 95 -26.53 -10.62 11.24
N GLY A 96 -25.55 -11.26 10.61
CA GLY A 96 -25.73 -11.96 9.34
C GLY A 96 -25.54 -11.09 8.09
N GLU A 97 -25.47 -9.77 8.26
CA GLU A 97 -25.29 -8.80 7.18
C GLU A 97 -23.82 -8.42 7.00
N SER A 98 -23.42 -8.12 5.76
CA SER A 98 -22.09 -7.63 5.42
C SER A 98 -21.82 -6.30 6.13
N TYR A 99 -20.68 -6.21 6.83
CA TYR A 99 -20.39 -5.05 7.66
C TYR A 99 -19.69 -3.94 6.85
N PRO A 100 -20.29 -2.75 6.73
CA PRO A 100 -19.83 -1.73 5.80
C PRO A 100 -18.50 -1.05 6.17
N PHE A 101 -18.04 -1.17 7.45
CA PHE A 101 -16.72 -0.69 7.89
C PHE A 101 -15.59 -1.68 7.58
N CYS A 102 -15.87 -2.80 6.89
CA CYS A 102 -14.84 -3.73 6.46
C CYS A 102 -14.08 -3.18 5.24
N PRO A 103 -12.76 -2.87 5.34
CA PRO A 103 -12.01 -2.34 4.19
C PRO A 103 -12.03 -3.26 2.96
N ARG A 104 -11.95 -4.58 3.18
CA ARG A 104 -11.98 -5.56 2.08
C ARG A 104 -13.35 -5.60 1.39
N THR A 105 -14.43 -5.58 2.14
CA THR A 105 -15.80 -5.52 1.60
C THR A 105 -16.03 -4.21 0.85
N ASN A 106 -15.50 -3.09 1.37
CA ASN A 106 -15.58 -1.80 0.69
C ASN A 106 -14.87 -1.83 -0.68
N LEU A 107 -13.67 -2.42 -0.76
CA LEU A 107 -13.00 -2.61 -2.06
C LEU A 107 -13.83 -3.46 -3.01
N LYS A 108 -14.42 -4.58 -2.54
CA LYS A 108 -15.31 -5.41 -3.36
C LYS A 108 -16.49 -4.62 -3.92
N ARG A 109 -17.08 -3.71 -3.13
CA ARG A 109 -18.17 -2.82 -3.58
C ARG A 109 -17.71 -1.96 -4.75
N VAL A 110 -16.60 -1.24 -4.60
CA VAL A 110 -16.07 -0.36 -5.66
C VAL A 110 -15.68 -1.15 -6.90
N LEU A 111 -15.05 -2.32 -6.74
CA LEU A 111 -14.68 -3.18 -7.87
C LEU A 111 -15.91 -3.76 -8.60
N SER A 112 -17.05 -3.94 -7.91
CA SER A 112 -18.31 -4.30 -8.57
C SER A 112 -18.80 -3.18 -9.49
N GLU A 113 -18.72 -1.93 -9.04
CA GLU A 113 -19.07 -0.75 -9.84
C GLU A 113 -18.18 -0.61 -11.09
N VAL A 114 -16.87 -0.88 -10.94
CA VAL A 114 -15.90 -0.92 -12.06
C VAL A 114 -16.27 -2.02 -13.07
N ARG A 115 -16.65 -3.20 -12.57
CA ARG A 115 -17.08 -4.33 -13.41
C ARG A 115 -18.39 -4.02 -14.16
N ASP A 116 -19.35 -3.38 -13.48
CA ASP A 116 -20.61 -2.96 -14.09
C ASP A 116 -20.40 -1.89 -15.17
N ALA A 117 -19.33 -1.09 -15.06
CA ALA A 117 -18.87 -0.17 -16.09
C ALA A 117 -18.11 -0.85 -17.24
N GLY A 118 -17.92 -2.17 -17.21
CA GLY A 118 -17.27 -2.96 -18.28
C GLY A 118 -15.77 -3.19 -18.10
N TYR A 119 -15.20 -2.95 -16.92
CA TYR A 119 -13.75 -3.05 -16.72
C TYR A 119 -13.35 -3.99 -15.58
N ILE A 120 -12.10 -4.46 -15.64
CA ILE A 120 -11.39 -5.11 -14.55
C ILE A 120 -10.20 -4.22 -14.18
N PHE A 121 -10.07 -3.90 -12.89
CA PHE A 121 -8.92 -3.14 -12.39
C PHE A 121 -7.80 -4.09 -11.98
N ASN A 122 -6.70 -4.06 -12.73
CA ASN A 122 -5.49 -4.84 -12.49
C ASN A 122 -4.41 -3.96 -11.88
N VAL A 123 -3.70 -4.50 -10.89
CA VAL A 123 -2.72 -3.75 -10.10
C VAL A 123 -1.50 -4.61 -9.79
N GLY A 124 -0.30 -4.07 -10.06
CA GLY A 124 0.95 -4.52 -9.47
C GLY A 124 1.36 -3.58 -8.32
N MET A 125 1.91 -4.10 -7.27
CA MET A 125 2.47 -3.29 -6.18
C MET A 125 3.91 -3.70 -5.91
N GLU A 126 4.77 -2.71 -5.71
CA GLU A 126 6.19 -2.85 -5.37
C GLU A 126 6.39 -2.47 -3.90
N PRO A 127 6.28 -3.42 -2.96
CA PRO A 127 6.40 -3.13 -1.54
C PRO A 127 7.85 -3.04 -1.09
N GLU A 128 8.25 -1.85 -0.67
CA GLU A 128 9.50 -1.61 0.02
C GLU A 128 9.37 -1.80 1.53
N HIS A 129 10.45 -2.24 2.17
CA HIS A 129 10.52 -2.38 3.62
C HIS A 129 11.95 -2.27 4.12
N PHE A 130 12.09 -1.90 5.40
CA PHE A 130 13.36 -1.94 6.10
C PHE A 130 13.47 -3.17 6.98
N LEU A 131 14.68 -3.72 7.06
CA LEU A 131 15.10 -4.58 8.16
C LEU A 131 15.85 -3.72 9.18
N VAL A 132 15.38 -3.73 10.43
CA VAL A 132 15.97 -2.93 11.50
C VAL A 132 16.23 -3.79 12.74
N THR A 133 17.14 -3.28 13.59
CA THR A 133 17.30 -3.71 14.98
C THR A 133 16.77 -2.62 15.91
N ARG A 134 16.38 -3.01 17.12
CA ARG A 134 15.95 -2.07 18.16
C ARG A 134 16.73 -2.35 19.43
N SER A 135 17.41 -1.33 19.95
CA SER A 135 18.16 -1.38 21.20
C SER A 135 17.22 -1.31 22.42
N GLU A 136 17.73 -1.58 23.62
CA GLU A 136 16.96 -1.51 24.87
C GLU A 136 16.43 -0.10 25.17
N ASP A 137 17.14 0.95 24.78
CA ASP A 137 16.71 2.35 24.90
C ASP A 137 15.65 2.76 23.86
N GLY A 138 15.24 1.83 22.96
CA GLY A 138 14.25 2.06 21.91
C GLY A 138 14.81 2.61 20.61
N THR A 139 16.11 2.93 20.53
CA THR A 139 16.76 3.40 19.30
C THR A 139 16.73 2.31 18.23
N ILE A 140 16.46 2.69 16.98
CA ILE A 140 16.49 1.78 15.84
C ILE A 140 17.72 2.05 14.96
N ALA A 141 18.24 0.97 14.35
CA ALA A 141 19.30 1.04 13.35
C ALA A 141 18.99 0.05 12.21
N PRO A 142 19.52 0.27 10.98
CA PRO A 142 19.45 -0.75 9.93
C PRO A 142 20.02 -2.09 10.43
N TRP A 143 19.31 -3.19 10.11
CA TRP A 143 19.82 -4.51 10.41
C TRP A 143 21.00 -4.83 9.49
N ASN A 144 22.18 -4.94 10.05
CA ASN A 144 23.44 -5.07 9.32
C ASN A 144 24.39 -5.95 10.15
N PRO A 145 24.18 -7.29 10.18
CA PRO A 145 24.92 -8.21 11.05
C PRO A 145 26.42 -8.23 10.77
N ASP A 146 26.81 -8.07 9.51
CA ASP A 146 28.20 -8.13 9.06
C ASP A 146 28.87 -6.73 9.01
N ARG A 147 28.09 -5.67 9.29
CA ARG A 147 28.54 -4.27 9.27
C ARG A 147 29.14 -3.81 7.93
N VAL A 148 28.71 -4.40 6.82
CA VAL A 148 29.22 -4.08 5.47
C VAL A 148 28.28 -3.17 4.68
N ASP A 149 26.99 -3.12 4.99
CA ASP A 149 26.02 -2.22 4.38
C ASP A 149 26.18 -0.80 4.99
N GLN A 150 27.12 -0.02 4.46
CA GLN A 150 27.49 1.31 4.95
C GLN A 150 27.75 2.32 3.83
N LEU A 151 27.47 1.95 2.58
CA LEU A 151 27.66 2.86 1.47
C LEU A 151 26.68 4.03 1.54
N ALA A 152 27.15 5.21 1.09
CA ALA A 152 26.29 6.38 0.97
C ALA A 152 25.21 6.22 -0.11
N LYS A 153 25.45 5.34 -1.10
CA LYS A 153 24.51 4.93 -2.16
C LYS A 153 24.57 3.42 -2.30
N PRO A 154 23.81 2.67 -1.48
CA PRO A 154 23.87 1.21 -1.44
C PRO A 154 22.99 0.52 -2.49
N CYS A 155 22.17 1.28 -3.23
CA CYS A 155 21.20 0.73 -4.18
C CYS A 155 21.89 -0.19 -5.21
N TYR A 156 21.41 -1.42 -5.32
CA TYR A 156 21.92 -2.50 -6.18
C TYR A 156 23.36 -2.97 -5.86
N ASP A 157 23.98 -2.48 -4.79
CA ASP A 157 25.34 -2.91 -4.43
C ASP A 157 25.32 -4.32 -3.84
N PHE A 158 26.16 -5.19 -4.42
CA PHE A 158 26.22 -6.60 -4.01
C PHE A 158 26.65 -6.78 -2.57
N LYS A 159 27.62 -5.99 -2.07
CA LYS A 159 28.14 -6.14 -0.71
C LYS A 159 27.11 -5.63 0.31
N SER A 160 26.39 -4.56 -0.02
CA SER A 160 25.32 -4.03 0.82
C SER A 160 24.13 -5.01 0.91
N MET A 161 23.83 -5.73 -0.17
CA MET A 161 22.77 -6.75 -0.22
C MET A 161 23.17 -8.06 0.49
N ALA A 162 24.46 -8.42 0.47
CA ALA A 162 24.95 -9.72 0.93
C ALA A 162 24.49 -10.10 2.36
N PRO A 163 24.46 -9.21 3.37
CA PRO A 163 23.98 -9.55 4.71
C PRO A 163 22.53 -10.06 4.75
N ALA A 164 21.67 -9.56 3.86
CA ALA A 164 20.25 -9.93 3.79
C ALA A 164 19.96 -11.07 2.81
N MET A 165 20.94 -11.58 2.10
CA MET A 165 20.72 -12.56 1.02
C MET A 165 19.91 -13.78 1.47
N SER A 166 20.22 -14.35 2.64
CA SER A 166 19.48 -15.52 3.15
C SER A 166 18.03 -15.19 3.50
N TYR A 167 17.76 -14.00 4.05
CA TYR A 167 16.41 -13.51 4.30
C TYR A 167 15.64 -13.33 2.99
N LEU A 168 16.24 -12.67 2.00
CA LEU A 168 15.63 -12.40 0.71
C LEU A 168 15.33 -13.70 -0.05
N GLN A 169 16.24 -14.69 0.00
CA GLN A 169 16.02 -16.01 -0.58
C GLN A 169 14.87 -16.76 0.11
N ASP A 170 14.80 -16.75 1.45
CA ASP A 170 13.72 -17.39 2.21
C ASP A 170 12.36 -16.72 1.86
N LEU A 171 12.31 -15.40 1.83
CA LEU A 171 11.11 -14.66 1.47
C LEU A 171 10.68 -14.94 0.01
N THR A 172 11.59 -14.80 -0.95
CA THR A 172 11.34 -15.05 -2.38
C THR A 172 10.85 -16.47 -2.62
N THR A 173 11.52 -17.46 -2.03
CA THR A 173 11.13 -18.87 -2.14
C THR A 173 9.73 -19.11 -1.55
N SER A 174 9.46 -18.51 -0.40
CA SER A 174 8.15 -18.59 0.26
C SER A 174 7.03 -18.04 -0.61
N LEU A 175 7.23 -16.85 -1.22
CA LEU A 175 6.23 -16.22 -2.09
C LEU A 175 6.06 -16.99 -3.41
N ASN A 176 7.13 -17.52 -3.99
CA ASN A 176 7.05 -18.31 -5.21
C ASN A 176 6.38 -19.68 -5.00
N HIS A 177 6.50 -20.29 -3.82
CA HIS A 177 5.69 -21.46 -3.47
C HIS A 177 4.17 -21.16 -3.46
N LEU A 178 3.80 -19.91 -3.24
CA LEU A 178 2.40 -19.45 -3.31
C LEU A 178 1.97 -19.03 -4.74
N GLY A 179 2.85 -19.18 -5.73
CA GLY A 179 2.55 -18.84 -7.12
C GLY A 179 2.51 -17.33 -7.40
N TRP A 180 3.28 -16.52 -6.65
CA TRP A 180 3.24 -15.06 -6.84
C TRP A 180 4.09 -14.58 -8.01
N GLY A 181 4.99 -15.40 -8.57
CA GLY A 181 5.84 -15.00 -9.68
C GLY A 181 6.81 -13.88 -9.30
N VAL A 182 7.52 -14.04 -8.16
CA VAL A 182 8.59 -13.07 -7.81
C VAL A 182 9.67 -13.12 -8.87
N TYR A 183 9.89 -12.00 -9.55
CA TYR A 183 10.84 -11.88 -10.65
C TYR A 183 12.05 -11.02 -10.33
N GLN A 184 11.98 -10.18 -9.32
CA GLN A 184 13.07 -9.28 -8.91
C GLN A 184 13.07 -9.04 -7.41
N THR A 185 14.27 -8.85 -6.85
CA THR A 185 14.50 -8.51 -5.44
C THR A 185 15.72 -7.62 -5.36
N ASP A 186 15.59 -6.45 -4.78
CA ASP A 186 16.62 -5.43 -4.80
C ASP A 186 17.01 -4.96 -3.40
N HIS A 187 18.28 -4.53 -3.27
CA HIS A 187 18.68 -3.60 -2.22
C HIS A 187 18.33 -2.19 -2.66
N GLU A 188 17.52 -1.52 -1.88
CA GLU A 188 17.05 -0.16 -2.17
C GLU A 188 18.05 0.94 -1.76
N ASP A 189 17.64 2.22 -1.93
CA ASP A 189 18.52 3.39 -1.83
C ASP A 189 18.93 3.74 -0.38
N ALA A 190 18.37 3.09 0.63
CA ALA A 190 18.73 3.25 2.03
C ALA A 190 19.36 1.96 2.60
N ASN A 191 20.32 2.09 3.51
CA ASN A 191 20.93 0.95 4.17
C ASN A 191 19.85 0.13 4.92
N GLY A 192 19.83 -1.19 4.69
CA GLY A 192 18.84 -2.11 5.26
C GLY A 192 17.45 -2.03 4.62
N GLN A 193 17.30 -1.40 3.44
CA GLN A 193 16.05 -1.30 2.71
C GLN A 193 16.04 -2.27 1.51
N TYR A 194 14.89 -2.93 1.31
CA TYR A 194 14.71 -3.95 0.27
C TYR A 194 13.35 -3.80 -0.40
N GLU A 195 13.30 -4.16 -1.69
CA GLU A 195 12.10 -4.25 -2.50
C GLU A 195 11.93 -5.66 -3.06
N ILE A 196 10.68 -6.10 -3.20
CA ILE A 196 10.33 -7.38 -3.80
C ILE A 196 9.26 -7.14 -4.85
N ASN A 197 9.57 -7.51 -6.10
CA ASN A 197 8.65 -7.36 -7.23
C ASN A 197 8.06 -8.72 -7.62
N PHE A 198 6.74 -8.78 -7.75
CA PHE A 198 5.99 -9.98 -8.11
C PHE A 198 4.88 -9.66 -9.11
N ASP A 199 4.37 -10.70 -9.78
CA ASP A 199 3.38 -10.55 -10.84
C ASP A 199 2.13 -9.80 -10.36
N PHE A 200 1.65 -8.88 -11.19
CA PHE A 200 0.39 -8.19 -10.99
C PHE A 200 -0.81 -9.14 -11.08
N THR A 201 -1.93 -8.74 -10.52
CA THR A 201 -3.20 -9.45 -10.62
C THR A 201 -4.37 -8.47 -10.44
N ASP A 202 -5.61 -8.97 -10.30
CA ASP A 202 -6.73 -8.11 -9.95
C ASP A 202 -6.51 -7.40 -8.60
N ALA A 203 -7.16 -6.25 -8.43
CA ALA A 203 -6.92 -5.37 -7.29
C ALA A 203 -7.25 -6.00 -5.93
N LEU A 204 -8.27 -6.88 -5.84
CA LEU A 204 -8.64 -7.54 -4.59
C LEU A 204 -7.55 -8.55 -4.17
N THR A 205 -7.12 -9.39 -5.11
CA THR A 205 -6.04 -10.35 -4.89
C THR A 205 -4.73 -9.63 -4.54
N THR A 206 -4.42 -8.52 -5.22
CA THR A 206 -3.23 -7.71 -4.91
C THR A 206 -3.31 -7.12 -3.49
N ALA A 207 -4.45 -6.60 -3.04
CA ALA A 207 -4.63 -6.10 -1.67
C ALA A 207 -4.44 -7.23 -0.63
N ASP A 208 -5.01 -8.41 -0.90
CA ASP A 208 -4.83 -9.61 -0.07
C ASP A 208 -3.35 -10.04 -0.02
N ARG A 209 -2.63 -9.98 -1.14
CA ARG A 209 -1.18 -10.28 -1.23
C ARG A 209 -0.33 -9.28 -0.45
N VAL A 210 -0.56 -7.99 -0.59
CA VAL A 210 0.19 -6.95 0.14
C VAL A 210 -0.01 -7.09 1.66
N THR A 211 -1.24 -7.36 2.09
CA THR A 211 -1.52 -7.63 3.52
C THR A 211 -0.76 -8.86 4.01
N PHE A 212 -0.76 -9.94 3.23
CA PHE A 212 0.01 -11.15 3.54
C PHE A 212 1.52 -10.90 3.49
N PHE A 213 2.02 -10.12 2.53
CA PHE A 213 3.43 -9.74 2.43
C PHE A 213 3.94 -9.08 3.71
N LYS A 214 3.17 -8.14 4.27
CA LYS A 214 3.50 -7.50 5.56
C LYS A 214 3.58 -8.51 6.71
N MET A 215 2.74 -9.56 6.69
CA MET A 215 2.84 -10.66 7.66
C MET A 215 4.08 -11.52 7.41
N ALA A 216 4.36 -11.88 6.15
CA ALA A 216 5.49 -12.72 5.75
C ALA A 216 6.82 -12.08 6.12
N THR A 217 7.05 -10.84 5.72
CA THR A 217 8.28 -10.09 6.05
C THR A 217 8.51 -10.03 7.55
N SER A 218 7.45 -9.71 8.33
CA SER A 218 7.52 -9.66 9.79
C SER A 218 7.92 -11.00 10.42
N GLN A 219 7.39 -12.12 9.93
CA GLN A 219 7.66 -13.43 10.53
C GLN A 219 8.99 -14.03 10.05
N ILE A 220 9.32 -13.86 8.78
CA ILE A 220 10.59 -14.37 8.23
C ILE A 220 11.77 -13.57 8.80
N ALA A 221 11.68 -12.24 8.91
CA ALA A 221 12.74 -11.41 9.49
C ALA A 221 13.17 -11.86 10.91
N LYS A 222 12.20 -12.32 11.72
CA LYS A 222 12.49 -12.83 13.08
C LYS A 222 13.47 -14.01 13.09
N LYS A 223 13.47 -14.86 12.07
CA LYS A 223 14.41 -16.00 11.95
C LYS A 223 15.86 -15.52 11.87
N TYR A 224 16.05 -14.29 11.38
CA TYR A 224 17.35 -13.65 11.17
C TYR A 224 17.70 -12.62 12.25
N GLY A 225 16.87 -12.50 13.31
CA GLY A 225 17.09 -11.51 14.38
C GLY A 225 16.82 -10.07 13.95
N ALA A 226 16.04 -9.87 12.88
CA ALA A 226 15.65 -8.57 12.37
C ALA A 226 14.17 -8.27 12.66
N ILE A 227 13.82 -6.99 12.59
CA ILE A 227 12.46 -6.49 12.57
C ILE A 227 12.21 -5.91 11.18
N ALA A 228 11.25 -6.47 10.44
CA ALA A 228 10.78 -5.84 9.20
C ALA A 228 9.79 -4.71 9.54
N THR A 229 10.00 -3.53 8.94
CA THR A 229 9.11 -2.39 9.11
C THR A 229 8.70 -1.77 7.78
N HIS A 230 7.40 -1.45 7.68
CA HIS A 230 6.80 -0.73 6.56
C HIS A 230 6.52 0.74 6.92
N MET A 231 7.26 1.32 7.86
CA MET A 231 7.24 2.75 8.10
C MET A 231 7.66 3.50 6.84
N ALA A 232 6.94 4.56 6.49
CA ALA A 232 7.26 5.37 5.31
C ALA A 232 8.66 6.03 5.42
N LYS A 233 9.07 6.43 6.62
CA LYS A 233 10.34 7.13 6.87
C LYS A 233 10.89 6.78 8.25
N PRO A 234 11.53 5.59 8.41
CA PRO A 234 12.09 5.21 9.70
C PRO A 234 13.34 6.01 10.09
N PHE A 235 14.12 6.49 9.10
CA PHE A 235 15.35 7.27 9.31
C PHE A 235 15.23 8.62 8.62
N ALA A 236 15.53 9.70 9.33
CA ALA A 236 15.38 11.06 8.83
C ALA A 236 16.33 11.39 7.67
N ASP A 237 17.52 10.79 7.68
CA ASP A 237 18.62 11.04 6.75
C ASP A 237 18.76 10.00 5.62
N GLN A 238 17.78 9.08 5.48
CA GLN A 238 17.77 8.05 4.44
C GLN A 238 16.50 8.14 3.60
N THR A 239 16.46 7.47 2.44
CA THR A 239 15.26 7.31 1.61
C THR A 239 14.15 6.63 2.40
N GLY A 240 12.90 6.90 2.08
CA GLY A 240 11.75 6.27 2.72
C GLY A 240 11.19 5.13 1.89
N SER A 241 10.28 4.32 2.48
CA SER A 241 9.66 3.18 1.82
C SER A 241 8.37 3.55 1.11
N GLY A 242 8.32 3.24 -0.18
CA GLY A 242 7.14 3.29 -1.05
C GLY A 242 6.35 1.97 -1.06
N LEU A 243 5.22 2.07 -1.71
CA LEU A 243 4.40 0.97 -2.20
C LEU A 243 3.92 1.39 -3.58
N HIS A 244 4.84 1.43 -4.55
CA HIS A 244 4.51 1.94 -5.87
C HIS A 244 3.37 1.13 -6.47
N VAL A 245 2.42 1.82 -7.09
CA VAL A 245 1.22 1.20 -7.65
C VAL A 245 1.27 1.26 -9.16
N HIS A 246 1.43 0.11 -9.79
CA HIS A 246 1.27 -0.07 -11.22
C HIS A 246 -0.17 -0.44 -11.52
N PHE A 247 -0.78 0.20 -12.50
CA PHE A 247 -2.20 0.00 -12.73
C PHE A 247 -2.57 0.07 -14.21
N HIS A 248 -3.57 -0.72 -14.56
CA HIS A 248 -4.27 -0.64 -15.85
C HIS A 248 -5.70 -1.19 -15.73
N LEU A 249 -6.54 -0.85 -16.69
CA LEU A 249 -7.84 -1.49 -16.87
C LEU A 249 -7.77 -2.55 -17.98
N ALA A 250 -8.53 -3.61 -17.79
CA ALA A 250 -8.82 -4.57 -18.83
C ALA A 250 -10.32 -4.59 -19.11
N ASP A 251 -10.70 -4.91 -20.33
CA ASP A 251 -12.10 -5.13 -20.71
C ASP A 251 -12.66 -6.38 -20.02
N VAL A 252 -13.86 -6.30 -19.46
CA VAL A 252 -14.45 -7.37 -18.65
C VAL A 252 -14.82 -8.61 -19.44
N GLU A 253 -15.09 -8.47 -20.76
CA GLU A 253 -15.52 -9.58 -21.62
C GLU A 253 -14.33 -10.30 -22.26
N THR A 254 -13.32 -9.52 -22.70
CA THR A 254 -12.16 -10.06 -23.42
C THR A 254 -10.96 -10.32 -22.51
N GLY A 255 -10.85 -9.60 -21.39
CA GLY A 255 -9.66 -9.60 -20.53
C GLY A 255 -8.48 -8.84 -21.10
N GLU A 256 -8.61 -8.19 -22.26
CA GLU A 256 -7.54 -7.43 -22.90
C GLU A 256 -7.37 -6.06 -22.23
N GLY A 257 -6.11 -5.60 -22.11
CA GLY A 257 -5.80 -4.27 -21.58
C GLY A 257 -6.34 -3.16 -22.49
N VAL A 258 -6.94 -2.12 -21.89
CA VAL A 258 -7.54 -1.00 -22.67
C VAL A 258 -6.71 0.29 -22.62
N PHE A 259 -5.55 0.27 -21.96
CA PHE A 259 -4.72 1.46 -21.80
C PHE A 259 -3.68 1.67 -22.90
N GLU A 260 -3.34 0.63 -23.67
CA GLU A 260 -2.32 0.71 -24.71
C GLU A 260 -2.90 1.22 -26.04
N ASP A 261 -2.19 2.17 -26.70
CA ASP A 261 -2.45 2.60 -28.06
C ASP A 261 -1.15 3.01 -28.76
N HIS A 262 -0.70 2.23 -29.72
CA HIS A 262 0.52 2.51 -30.49
C HIS A 262 0.37 3.73 -31.43
N SER A 263 -0.83 4.24 -31.67
CA SER A 263 -1.10 5.43 -32.48
C SER A 263 -1.16 6.73 -31.69
N ASP A 264 -0.86 6.68 -30.39
CA ASP A 264 -0.93 7.80 -29.45
C ASP A 264 -0.16 9.03 -29.95
N SER A 265 -0.85 10.13 -30.10
CA SER A 265 -0.29 11.41 -30.56
C SER A 265 0.61 12.11 -29.52
N ARG A 266 0.49 11.78 -28.22
CA ARG A 266 1.37 12.28 -27.16
C ARG A 266 2.66 11.47 -27.03
N GLY A 267 2.76 10.35 -27.74
CA GLY A 267 3.97 9.54 -27.85
C GLY A 267 4.30 8.66 -26.64
N LEU A 268 3.35 8.45 -25.72
CA LEU A 268 3.52 7.59 -24.54
C LEU A 268 2.92 6.18 -24.74
N GLY A 269 2.29 5.93 -25.88
CA GLY A 269 1.63 4.66 -26.19
C GLY A 269 0.37 4.43 -25.39
N CYS A 270 -0.35 5.49 -25.00
CA CYS A 270 -1.52 5.43 -24.14
C CYS A 270 -2.81 5.75 -24.89
N SER A 271 -3.88 5.02 -24.62
CA SER A 271 -5.21 5.25 -25.18
C SER A 271 -5.90 6.48 -24.55
N GLU A 272 -6.97 6.98 -25.18
CA GLU A 272 -7.81 8.03 -24.60
C GLU A 272 -8.39 7.61 -23.23
N ILE A 273 -8.78 6.33 -23.08
CA ILE A 273 -9.27 5.79 -21.80
C ILE A 273 -8.18 5.88 -20.73
N ALA A 274 -6.94 5.54 -21.08
CA ALA A 274 -5.80 5.66 -20.18
C ALA A 274 -5.58 7.13 -19.74
N TYR A 275 -5.63 8.06 -20.66
CA TYR A 275 -5.50 9.49 -20.33
C TYR A 275 -6.67 10.01 -19.49
N HIS A 276 -7.90 9.59 -19.77
CA HIS A 276 -9.04 9.98 -18.95
C HIS A 276 -8.92 9.41 -17.52
N PHE A 277 -8.55 8.14 -17.37
CA PHE A 277 -8.28 7.55 -16.07
C PHE A 277 -7.19 8.32 -15.31
N LEU A 278 -6.07 8.59 -15.98
CA LEU A 278 -4.98 9.38 -15.43
C LEU A 278 -5.43 10.80 -15.04
N GLY A 279 -6.26 11.45 -15.88
CA GLY A 279 -6.85 12.75 -15.58
C GLY A 279 -7.64 12.74 -14.28
N GLY A 280 -8.40 11.68 -14.00
CA GLY A 280 -9.10 11.49 -12.73
C GLY A 280 -8.14 11.32 -11.56
N VAL A 281 -7.12 10.46 -11.69
CA VAL A 281 -6.11 10.27 -10.64
C VAL A 281 -5.41 11.58 -10.28
N LEU A 282 -5.01 12.36 -11.27
CA LEU A 282 -4.36 13.66 -11.03
C LEU A 282 -5.32 14.71 -10.43
N GLN A 283 -6.58 14.75 -10.87
CA GLN A 283 -7.61 15.65 -10.34
C GLN A 283 -7.84 15.42 -8.85
N HIS A 284 -7.85 14.16 -8.41
CA HIS A 284 -8.10 13.75 -7.03
C HIS A 284 -6.82 13.49 -6.21
N ALA A 285 -5.63 13.75 -6.77
CA ALA A 285 -4.34 13.36 -6.19
C ALA A 285 -4.16 13.86 -4.75
N ARG A 286 -4.61 15.07 -4.43
CA ARG A 286 -4.44 15.66 -3.10
C ARG A 286 -5.30 14.96 -2.05
N ALA A 287 -6.52 14.58 -2.39
CA ALA A 287 -7.39 13.78 -1.53
C ALA A 287 -6.93 12.33 -1.42
N LEU A 288 -6.53 11.72 -2.56
CA LEU A 288 -5.93 10.38 -2.59
C LEU A 288 -4.75 10.28 -1.64
N CYS A 289 -3.94 11.33 -1.52
CA CYS A 289 -2.78 11.37 -0.64
C CYS A 289 -3.14 11.08 0.83
N ALA A 290 -4.32 11.48 1.32
CA ALA A 290 -4.77 11.15 2.68
C ALA A 290 -4.92 9.65 2.90
N VAL A 291 -5.35 8.90 1.89
CA VAL A 291 -5.60 7.46 1.95
C VAL A 291 -4.35 6.65 1.61
N THR A 292 -3.57 7.10 0.62
CA THR A 292 -2.37 6.41 0.14
C THR A 292 -1.12 6.71 0.98
N SER A 293 -1.11 7.83 1.70
CA SER A 293 -0.06 8.26 2.63
C SER A 293 -0.65 8.62 4.00
N PRO A 294 -1.23 7.63 4.74
CA PRO A 294 -2.22 7.86 5.78
C PRO A 294 -1.66 8.19 7.17
N THR A 295 -0.38 8.46 7.32
CA THR A 295 0.23 8.72 8.63
C THR A 295 1.08 9.98 8.64
N VAL A 296 1.27 10.60 9.81
CA VAL A 296 2.18 11.75 9.95
C VAL A 296 3.60 11.45 9.46
N ASN A 297 4.01 10.18 9.53
CA ASN A 297 5.32 9.73 9.08
C ASN A 297 5.45 9.72 7.55
N CYS A 298 4.35 9.52 6.80
CA CYS A 298 4.34 9.52 5.34
C CYS A 298 4.78 10.88 4.77
N TYR A 299 4.41 11.98 5.41
CA TYR A 299 4.74 13.35 4.95
C TYR A 299 6.21 13.72 5.22
N LYS A 300 6.95 12.92 5.98
CA LYS A 300 8.41 13.01 6.06
C LYS A 300 9.09 12.38 4.82
N ARG A 301 8.41 11.47 4.12
CA ARG A 301 8.82 10.90 2.83
C ARG A 301 8.41 11.83 1.66
N LEU A 302 7.19 12.36 1.65
CA LEU A 302 6.64 13.24 0.60
C LEU A 302 7.13 14.70 0.69
N LYS A 303 8.00 15.03 1.62
CA LYS A 303 8.39 16.41 1.90
C LYS A 303 9.20 17.03 0.76
N LEU A 304 8.78 18.23 0.34
CA LEU A 304 9.54 19.06 -0.60
C LEU A 304 10.90 19.49 -0.03
N GLY A 305 11.92 19.46 -0.87
CA GLY A 305 13.18 20.17 -0.64
C GLY A 305 14.20 19.52 0.32
N THR A 306 13.85 18.46 1.04
CA THR A 306 14.77 17.84 2.01
C THR A 306 15.66 16.74 1.43
N GLY A 307 15.25 16.12 0.34
CA GLY A 307 15.97 15.00 -0.24
C GLY A 307 17.05 15.37 -1.24
N LEU A 308 16.96 16.57 -1.80
CA LEU A 308 17.97 17.08 -2.74
C LEU A 308 19.31 17.39 -2.06
N THR A 309 19.32 17.51 -0.73
CA THR A 309 20.51 17.86 0.07
C THR A 309 21.07 16.70 0.87
N SER A 310 20.44 15.51 0.81
CA SER A 310 20.98 14.33 1.49
C SER A 310 22.27 13.84 0.81
N ASN A 311 23.37 13.81 1.56
CA ASN A 311 24.65 13.31 1.08
C ASN A 311 24.68 11.77 0.95
N ARG A 312 23.68 11.08 1.48
CA ARG A 312 23.63 9.60 1.52
C ARG A 312 22.89 9.01 0.31
N SER A 313 21.70 9.49 0.02
CA SER A 313 21.01 9.15 -1.23
C SER A 313 20.92 10.39 -2.11
N GLY A 314 21.12 10.27 -3.41
CA GLY A 314 21.16 11.43 -4.32
C GLY A 314 19.83 12.18 -4.44
N PHE A 315 18.69 11.49 -4.20
CA PHE A 315 17.34 12.00 -4.36
C PHE A 315 16.38 11.31 -3.38
N THR A 316 15.23 11.92 -3.09
CA THR A 316 14.17 11.27 -2.29
C THR A 316 13.46 10.15 -3.05
N TRP A 317 13.53 10.15 -4.37
CA TRP A 317 12.77 9.28 -5.28
C TRP A 317 11.25 9.33 -5.08
N THR A 318 10.76 10.30 -4.30
CA THR A 318 9.34 10.49 -4.01
C THR A 318 8.91 11.86 -4.50
N PRO A 319 8.29 11.95 -5.68
CA PRO A 319 7.81 13.20 -6.22
C PRO A 319 6.64 13.75 -5.42
N ALA A 320 6.64 15.04 -5.12
CA ALA A 320 5.53 15.73 -4.46
C ALA A 320 4.71 16.60 -5.42
N PHE A 321 4.88 16.44 -6.73
CA PHE A 321 4.25 17.24 -7.77
C PHE A 321 3.17 16.43 -8.47
N VAL A 322 1.96 16.98 -8.56
CA VAL A 322 0.84 16.37 -9.29
C VAL A 322 1.11 16.51 -10.79
N SER A 323 1.75 15.51 -11.35
CA SER A 323 2.22 15.51 -12.74
C SER A 323 2.50 14.09 -13.24
N TYR A 324 2.62 13.93 -14.55
CA TYR A 324 2.98 12.67 -15.17
C TYR A 324 4.00 12.86 -16.30
N GLY A 325 4.73 11.80 -16.68
CA GLY A 325 5.67 11.87 -17.77
C GLY A 325 6.32 10.54 -18.13
N ASP A 326 6.97 10.53 -19.31
CA ASP A 326 7.61 9.36 -19.89
C ASP A 326 8.81 8.89 -19.06
N ASN A 327 8.74 7.70 -18.54
CA ASN A 327 9.79 7.00 -17.77
C ASN A 327 10.54 7.92 -16.77
N ASN A 328 9.83 8.89 -16.22
CA ASN A 328 10.38 9.99 -15.43
C ASN A 328 10.06 9.84 -13.94
N ARG A 329 11.06 9.40 -13.16
CA ARG A 329 10.92 9.19 -11.72
C ARG A 329 10.81 10.47 -10.89
N THR A 330 10.84 11.65 -11.51
CA THR A 330 10.59 12.93 -10.82
C THR A 330 9.12 13.35 -10.87
N GLN A 331 8.26 12.57 -11.50
CA GLN A 331 6.82 12.77 -11.62
C GLN A 331 6.07 11.91 -10.60
N MET A 332 4.88 12.35 -10.18
CA MET A 332 3.95 11.53 -9.39
C MET A 332 3.63 10.25 -10.14
N ILE A 333 3.17 10.40 -11.39
CA ILE A 333 2.87 9.27 -12.26
C ILE A 333 3.95 9.13 -13.33
N ARG A 334 4.62 7.99 -13.33
CA ARG A 334 5.57 7.60 -14.35
C ARG A 334 4.87 6.70 -15.38
N THR A 335 4.96 7.04 -16.65
CA THR A 335 4.59 6.10 -17.73
C THR A 335 5.77 5.14 -17.91
N ALA A 336 5.65 3.93 -17.37
CA ALA A 336 6.74 2.96 -17.37
C ALA A 336 6.87 2.19 -18.69
N GLY A 337 5.88 2.28 -19.57
CA GLY A 337 5.79 1.71 -20.91
C GLY A 337 4.43 2.01 -21.51
N PRO A 338 4.17 1.60 -22.77
CA PRO A 338 2.87 1.78 -23.40
C PRO A 338 1.72 1.28 -22.52
N GLY A 339 0.74 2.15 -22.24
CA GLY A 339 -0.42 1.81 -21.41
C GLY A 339 -0.11 1.40 -19.97
N HIS A 340 1.10 1.66 -19.48
CA HIS A 340 1.56 1.23 -18.16
C HIS A 340 1.95 2.43 -17.29
N PHE A 341 1.16 2.71 -16.28
CA PHE A 341 1.38 3.78 -15.30
C PHE A 341 1.85 3.25 -13.95
N GLU A 342 2.72 4.02 -13.30
CA GLU A 342 3.22 3.78 -11.95
C GLU A 342 3.02 5.04 -11.10
N ASP A 343 2.25 4.94 -10.01
CA ASP A 343 2.23 5.97 -8.96
C ASP A 343 3.34 5.72 -7.94
N ARG A 344 4.23 6.69 -7.81
CA ARG A 344 5.41 6.62 -6.95
C ARG A 344 5.20 7.24 -5.57
N THR A 345 4.02 7.79 -5.30
CA THR A 345 3.74 8.56 -4.06
C THR A 345 3.14 7.72 -2.96
N VAL A 346 2.54 6.58 -3.30
CA VAL A 346 1.90 5.67 -2.34
C VAL A 346 2.91 5.18 -1.30
N SER A 347 2.54 5.24 -0.04
CA SER A 347 3.37 4.84 1.09
C SER A 347 3.26 3.36 1.41
N ALA A 348 4.36 2.73 1.86
CA ALA A 348 4.34 1.38 2.40
C ALA A 348 3.36 1.21 3.59
N GLY A 349 3.01 2.30 4.29
CA GLY A 349 2.01 2.33 5.34
C GLY A 349 0.55 2.34 4.87
N CYS A 350 0.29 2.40 3.57
CA CYS A 350 -1.07 2.39 3.01
C CYS A 350 -1.86 1.13 3.40
N ASN A 351 -3.16 1.32 3.69
CA ASN A 351 -4.12 0.21 3.69
C ASN A 351 -4.45 -0.13 2.23
N PRO A 352 -4.03 -1.30 1.71
CA PRO A 352 -4.15 -1.59 0.28
C PRO A 352 -5.61 -1.65 -0.19
N TYR A 353 -6.54 -2.06 0.67
CA TYR A 353 -7.96 -2.12 0.30
C TYR A 353 -8.55 -0.72 0.13
N LEU A 354 -8.31 0.18 1.08
CA LEU A 354 -8.83 1.56 1.02
C LEU A 354 -8.12 2.37 -0.06
N GLY A 355 -6.78 2.20 -0.17
CA GLY A 355 -5.98 2.86 -1.18
C GLY A 355 -6.45 2.52 -2.60
N LEU A 356 -6.64 1.23 -2.91
CA LEU A 356 -7.07 0.79 -4.24
C LEU A 356 -8.53 1.15 -4.54
N ALA A 357 -9.44 1.12 -3.53
CA ALA A 357 -10.81 1.58 -3.69
C ALA A 357 -10.87 3.07 -4.10
N ALA A 358 -10.16 3.92 -3.36
CA ALA A 358 -10.07 5.35 -3.65
C ALA A 358 -9.42 5.61 -5.02
N TYR A 359 -8.35 4.87 -5.32
CA TYR A 359 -7.57 5.04 -6.54
C TYR A 359 -8.38 4.74 -7.80
N VAL A 360 -9.05 3.59 -7.83
CA VAL A 360 -9.85 3.20 -9.00
C VAL A 360 -11.08 4.10 -9.17
N ALA A 361 -11.71 4.53 -8.08
CA ALA A 361 -12.83 5.47 -8.15
C ALA A 361 -12.44 6.82 -8.75
N ALA A 362 -11.27 7.36 -8.35
CA ALA A 362 -10.72 8.58 -8.95
C ALA A 362 -10.47 8.41 -10.46
N GLY A 363 -9.89 7.29 -10.88
CA GLY A 363 -9.67 7.00 -12.30
C GLY A 363 -10.97 6.84 -13.09
N MET A 364 -11.97 6.17 -12.51
CA MET A 364 -13.29 6.00 -13.15
C MET A 364 -14.06 7.32 -13.26
N ASP A 365 -13.95 8.24 -12.30
CA ASP A 365 -14.48 9.61 -12.43
C ASP A 365 -13.85 10.32 -13.63
N GLY A 366 -12.53 10.16 -13.80
CA GLY A 366 -11.81 10.70 -14.95
C GLY A 366 -12.35 10.17 -16.29
N ILE A 367 -12.61 8.87 -16.39
CA ILE A 367 -13.24 8.27 -17.59
C ILE A 367 -14.66 8.81 -17.79
N ALA A 368 -15.49 8.83 -16.76
CA ALA A 368 -16.87 9.26 -16.85
C ALA A 368 -16.99 10.74 -17.29
N ARG A 369 -16.12 11.59 -16.80
CA ARG A 369 -16.07 13.02 -17.11
C ARG A 369 -15.16 13.38 -18.30
N LYS A 370 -14.46 12.40 -18.87
CA LYS A 370 -13.47 12.58 -19.95
C LYS A 370 -12.41 13.64 -19.58
N LEU A 371 -11.86 13.52 -18.38
CA LEU A 371 -10.83 14.46 -17.92
C LEU A 371 -9.55 14.29 -18.73
N ASP A 372 -8.93 15.43 -19.07
CA ASP A 372 -7.63 15.47 -19.74
C ASP A 372 -6.53 15.75 -18.70
N PRO A 373 -5.52 14.89 -18.56
CA PRO A 373 -4.41 15.11 -17.63
C PRO A 373 -3.48 16.27 -18.05
N GLY A 374 -3.70 16.90 -19.20
CA GLY A 374 -2.81 17.88 -19.82
C GLY A 374 -1.61 17.22 -20.52
N GLU A 375 -0.62 18.01 -20.87
CA GLU A 375 0.58 17.53 -21.54
C GLU A 375 1.55 16.83 -20.56
N PRO A 376 2.24 15.75 -20.99
CA PRO A 376 3.23 15.08 -20.17
C PRO A 376 4.42 15.99 -19.84
N ASN A 377 4.89 15.93 -18.60
CA ASN A 377 6.09 16.65 -18.21
C ASN A 377 7.33 15.77 -18.43
N LEU A 378 8.14 16.13 -19.42
CA LEU A 378 9.36 15.40 -19.78
C LEU A 378 10.61 15.92 -19.05
N GLY A 379 10.49 17.01 -18.29
CA GLY A 379 11.59 17.64 -17.59
C GLY A 379 11.91 17.03 -16.22
N ASN A 380 13.10 17.33 -15.71
CA ASN A 380 13.47 16.99 -14.35
C ASN A 380 12.82 17.97 -13.36
N MET A 381 11.79 17.55 -12.66
CA MET A 381 11.07 18.38 -11.68
C MET A 381 11.94 18.78 -10.49
N TYR A 382 12.90 17.95 -10.11
CA TYR A 382 13.82 18.26 -9.01
C TYR A 382 14.81 19.39 -9.32
N ALA A 383 15.00 19.71 -10.60
CA ALA A 383 15.87 20.79 -11.02
C ALA A 383 15.14 22.16 -11.09
N ARG A 384 13.81 22.18 -10.94
CA ARG A 384 13.00 23.40 -10.98
C ARG A 384 12.89 24.06 -9.60
N SER A 385 12.87 25.37 -9.58
CA SER A 385 12.49 26.12 -8.39
C SER A 385 10.98 26.00 -8.11
N LEU A 386 10.57 26.20 -6.86
CA LEU A 386 9.14 26.22 -6.50
C LEU A 386 8.39 27.32 -7.28
N GLU A 387 9.03 28.46 -7.54
CA GLU A 387 8.44 29.55 -8.32
C GLU A 387 8.13 29.10 -9.75
N GLU A 388 9.05 28.40 -10.41
CA GLU A 388 8.84 27.81 -11.75
C GLU A 388 7.73 26.75 -11.76
N ILE A 389 7.63 25.95 -10.69
CA ILE A 389 6.59 24.92 -10.55
C ILE A 389 5.21 25.58 -10.41
N TYR A 390 5.07 26.56 -9.51
CA TYR A 390 3.82 27.31 -9.35
C TYR A 390 3.42 28.07 -10.62
N ALA A 391 4.40 28.68 -11.31
CA ALA A 391 4.15 29.36 -12.55
C ALA A 391 3.68 28.44 -13.71
N SER A 392 4.03 27.16 -13.66
CA SER A 392 3.55 26.15 -14.60
C SER A 392 2.12 25.65 -14.31
N GLY A 393 1.52 26.05 -13.20
CA GLY A 393 0.21 25.56 -12.75
C GLY A 393 0.24 24.13 -12.17
N THR A 394 1.43 23.55 -11.96
CA THR A 394 1.56 22.23 -11.35
C THR A 394 1.21 22.30 -9.87
N GLU A 395 0.25 21.50 -9.43
CA GLU A 395 -0.11 21.37 -8.02
C GLU A 395 0.93 20.58 -7.23
N ILE A 396 0.97 20.84 -5.93
CA ILE A 396 1.84 20.13 -4.99
C ILE A 396 0.97 19.26 -4.09
N LEU A 397 1.38 18.01 -3.89
CA LEU A 397 0.74 17.11 -2.93
C LEU A 397 0.80 17.70 -1.52
N PRO A 398 -0.17 17.39 -0.65
CA PRO A 398 -0.17 17.83 0.74
C PRO A 398 1.17 17.56 1.43
N GLN A 399 1.64 18.53 2.22
CA GLN A 399 2.92 18.45 2.92
C GLN A 399 2.76 18.04 4.39
N SER A 400 1.53 17.82 4.82
CA SER A 400 1.19 17.32 6.16
C SER A 400 -0.07 16.45 6.11
N LEU A 401 -0.23 15.60 7.13
CA LEU A 401 -1.45 14.81 7.28
C LEU A 401 -2.69 15.69 7.40
N ALA A 402 -2.59 16.84 8.08
CA ALA A 402 -3.69 17.79 8.21
C ALA A 402 -4.15 18.32 6.84
N GLU A 403 -3.21 18.80 6.01
CA GLU A 403 -3.55 19.27 4.65
C GLU A 403 -4.22 18.18 3.81
N ALA A 404 -3.74 16.94 3.89
CA ALA A 404 -4.32 15.84 3.14
C ALA A 404 -5.74 15.50 3.61
N ILE A 405 -5.99 15.55 4.92
CA ILE A 405 -7.33 15.35 5.48
C ILE A 405 -8.28 16.46 5.02
N ASP A 406 -7.82 17.72 5.02
CA ASP A 406 -8.61 18.85 4.54
C ASP A 406 -8.99 18.71 3.07
N GLU A 407 -8.13 18.14 2.24
CA GLU A 407 -8.44 17.84 0.84
C GLU A 407 -9.41 16.64 0.72
N LEU A 408 -9.23 15.60 1.52
CA LEU A 408 -10.15 14.46 1.54
C LEU A 408 -11.57 14.88 1.98
N GLU A 409 -11.72 15.80 2.93
CA GLU A 409 -13.03 16.28 3.37
C GLU A 409 -13.82 17.00 2.27
N LYS A 410 -13.13 17.58 1.28
CA LYS A 410 -13.73 18.32 0.16
C LYS A 410 -14.00 17.43 -1.06
N ASP A 411 -13.38 16.28 -1.14
CA ASP A 411 -13.44 15.41 -2.32
C ASP A 411 -14.53 14.35 -2.16
N GLU A 412 -15.65 14.57 -2.85
CA GLU A 412 -16.81 13.67 -2.80
C GLU A 412 -16.49 12.30 -3.40
N ILE A 413 -15.71 12.23 -4.48
CA ILE A 413 -15.39 10.97 -5.19
C ILE A 413 -14.57 10.04 -4.30
N VAL A 414 -13.51 10.56 -3.68
CA VAL A 414 -12.67 9.76 -2.79
C VAL A 414 -13.43 9.37 -1.51
N ARG A 415 -14.26 10.26 -0.97
CA ARG A 415 -15.11 9.94 0.19
C ARG A 415 -16.12 8.84 -0.12
N ASP A 416 -16.82 8.93 -1.25
CA ASP A 416 -17.80 7.93 -1.69
C ASP A 416 -17.14 6.57 -1.94
N ALA A 417 -15.92 6.57 -2.46
CA ALA A 417 -15.12 5.35 -2.60
C ALA A 417 -14.83 4.66 -1.25
N LEU A 418 -14.63 5.43 -0.19
CA LEU A 418 -14.46 4.92 1.18
C LEU A 418 -15.80 4.58 1.85
N GLY A 419 -16.92 5.10 1.34
CA GLY A 419 -18.25 4.91 1.90
C GLY A 419 -18.32 5.36 3.37
N VAL A 420 -19.00 4.59 4.21
CA VAL A 420 -19.17 4.91 5.64
C VAL A 420 -17.84 4.93 6.43
N ILE A 421 -16.78 4.36 5.86
CA ILE A 421 -15.43 4.38 6.48
C ILE A 421 -14.83 5.78 6.44
N ALA A 422 -15.24 6.64 5.51
CA ALA A 422 -14.64 7.96 5.30
C ALA A 422 -14.63 8.83 6.56
N ASP A 423 -15.77 8.97 7.24
CA ASP A 423 -15.88 9.83 8.43
C ASP A 423 -15.08 9.28 9.62
N GLU A 424 -15.07 7.97 9.80
CA GLU A 424 -14.26 7.31 10.83
C GLU A 424 -12.77 7.48 10.54
N PHE A 425 -12.37 7.29 9.28
CA PHE A 425 -10.99 7.49 8.83
C PHE A 425 -10.52 8.93 9.10
N ILE A 426 -11.31 9.92 8.67
CA ILE A 426 -11.02 11.35 8.89
C ILE A 426 -10.88 11.64 10.39
N THR A 427 -11.82 11.14 11.20
CA THR A 427 -11.80 11.34 12.65
C THR A 427 -10.52 10.80 13.28
N LEU A 428 -10.16 9.56 12.97
CA LEU A 428 -8.94 8.92 13.50
C LEU A 428 -7.67 9.63 13.04
N LYS A 429 -7.64 10.11 11.78
CA LYS A 429 -6.47 10.81 11.25
C LYS A 429 -6.31 12.22 11.81
N LYS A 430 -7.41 12.92 12.12
CA LYS A 430 -7.37 14.17 12.89
C LYS A 430 -6.82 13.94 14.30
N GLN A 431 -7.28 12.90 14.99
CA GLN A 431 -6.75 12.53 16.32
C GLN A 431 -5.25 12.16 16.27
N GLU A 432 -4.80 11.45 15.23
CA GLU A 432 -3.38 11.15 15.03
C GLU A 432 -2.57 12.44 14.88
N TRP A 433 -3.04 13.38 14.06
CA TRP A 433 -2.40 14.66 13.86
C TRP A 433 -2.33 15.51 15.15
N GLU A 434 -3.43 15.64 15.89
CA GLU A 434 -3.48 16.35 17.16
C GLU A 434 -2.52 15.72 18.19
N THR A 435 -2.52 14.38 18.28
CA THR A 435 -1.62 13.65 19.18
C THR A 435 -0.16 13.90 18.82
N TYR A 436 0.18 13.90 17.52
CA TYR A 436 1.53 14.18 17.03
C TYR A 436 1.95 15.62 17.36
N LEU A 437 1.08 16.61 17.14
CA LEU A 437 1.37 18.02 17.47
C LEU A 437 1.56 18.24 18.98
N GLY A 438 0.90 17.45 19.82
CA GLY A 438 1.07 17.51 21.27
C GLY A 438 2.39 16.92 21.77
N GLN A 439 3.20 16.28 20.91
CA GLN A 439 4.51 15.75 21.31
C GLN A 439 5.57 16.85 21.33
N VAL A 440 6.39 16.88 22.36
CA VAL A 440 7.61 17.68 22.39
C VAL A 440 8.77 16.79 21.93
N SER A 441 9.32 17.06 20.76
CA SER A 441 10.40 16.28 20.18
C SER A 441 11.76 16.60 20.82
N ALA A 442 12.70 15.63 20.77
CA ALA A 442 14.08 15.87 21.19
C ALA A 442 14.70 17.04 20.42
N TRP A 443 14.38 17.19 19.13
CA TRP A 443 14.82 18.31 18.31
C TRP A 443 14.35 19.66 18.85
N GLU A 444 13.09 19.78 19.31
CA GLU A 444 12.57 21.02 19.93
C GLU A 444 13.30 21.32 21.24
N VAL A 445 13.53 20.30 22.07
CA VAL A 445 14.30 20.45 23.31
C VAL A 445 15.72 20.93 23.01
N ASP A 446 16.41 20.30 22.05
CA ASP A 446 17.78 20.67 21.66
C ASP A 446 17.85 22.10 21.09
N GLN A 447 16.84 22.55 20.35
CA GLN A 447 16.81 23.88 19.77
C GLN A 447 16.41 24.97 20.77
N TYR A 448 15.44 24.71 21.63
CA TYR A 448 14.76 25.78 22.35
C TYR A 448 14.98 25.80 23.86
N LEU A 449 15.50 24.72 24.48
CA LEU A 449 15.62 24.61 25.94
C LEU A 449 16.38 25.78 26.56
N THR A 450 17.41 26.29 25.90
CA THR A 450 18.24 27.40 26.38
C THR A 450 18.27 28.60 25.43
N PHE A 451 17.39 28.60 24.41
CA PHE A 451 17.39 29.64 23.38
C PHE A 451 16.73 30.93 23.86
N PHE A 452 15.75 30.85 24.76
CA PHE A 452 15.02 31.98 25.32
C PHE A 452 15.38 32.24 26.77
#